data_460a44848cc611d7136cac30f3040be1
#
_entry.id   460a44848cc611d7136cac30f3040be1
#
_cell.length_a   1.000
_cell.length_b   1.000
_cell.length_c   1.000
_cell.angle_alpha   90.00
_cell.angle_beta   90.00
_cell.angle_gamma   90.00
#
_symmetry.space_group_name_H-M   'P 1'
#
loop_
_entity.id
_entity.type
_entity.pdbx_description
1 polymer ?
#
loop_
_entity_poly.entity_id
_entity_poly.type
_entity_poly.pdbx_seq_one_letter_code
_entity_poly.pdbx_strand_id
1 'polypeptide(L)'
;MRQHNGLHPIEKRITWILFFFFSITAILIGRLFIVQVLGHEEYLQHADNQQGVRGNISTPRGSIFAVDSHGARIPLASNRNYKNLIVEPNRVKNPDEVVRILSGEFSIPSEEILKRIWKKDDPYEILAKKLSPSEEAEEKIRKLDGVSFEDEVKRVYPHDSLGSRFIGFVAGGEERDEGKYGLERAYDTRLFGEGGFFTGVQDAKGFFLALGRKITRPAKAGSDIVLTVDYNIQVKAREVLEKSKEKWSAPSGIIIVIEPSTGKILAMDALPAYNPNEFNKEKDLAVFQNPAVESIFELGSVMKTVTMAAGIEEKKVTPETTYTDYGAIKILDREIKNFDGKARGVQTMSQVLEKSLNTGAVYVSRLVGREKQIEYFKNFGFGEKSGIDLPGELLGNLTNIEKGYDVESATASFGQGIAVTPLQMAMAVSAIANNGKLMRPYLVEEVRDEAGNVTMRNEPQVRRSVISPETSQTLTKMLVSVVRNGFEKRASVKGYFIAGKTGTAQVPRRDGKGYSDESIHTLIGYAPAFEPRFLIYIQLNEPKGNRFAANTLTPAFYDLAEYILNYYEIPPDEK
;
A
#
# COMPACT_ATOMS: atom_id res chain seq x y z
N MET A 1 -7.02 -46.73 87.20
CA MET A 1 -6.59 -47.66 86.14
C MET A 1 -6.50 -46.87 84.82
N ARG A 2 -5.28 -46.47 84.40
CA ARG A 2 -5.07 -45.88 83.09
C ARG A 2 -4.47 -46.96 82.19
N GLN A 3 -5.27 -47.47 81.23
CA GLN A 3 -4.74 -48.31 80.15
C GLN A 3 -3.89 -47.46 79.16
N HIS A 4 -2.59 -47.72 79.14
CA HIS A 4 -1.73 -47.25 78.09
C HIS A 4 -1.85 -48.19 76.87
N ASN A 5 -2.67 -47.85 75.90
CA ASN A 5 -2.62 -48.48 74.61
C ASN A 5 -1.46 -47.92 73.78
N GLY A 6 -0.22 -48.40 74.06
CA GLY A 6 0.91 -48.20 73.20
C GLY A 6 0.90 -49.21 72.09
N LEU A 7 0.71 -48.77 70.86
CA LEU A 7 0.85 -49.62 69.66
C LEU A 7 2.17 -50.38 69.70
N HIS A 8 2.12 -51.69 69.45
CA HIS A 8 3.25 -52.61 69.40
C HIS A 8 4.34 -52.07 68.42
N PRO A 9 5.65 -52.16 68.69
CA PRO A 9 6.68 -51.64 67.82
C PRO A 9 6.63 -52.15 66.36
N ILE A 10 6.02 -53.29 66.14
CA ILE A 10 5.78 -53.83 64.79
C ILE A 10 4.69 -53.05 64.05
N GLU A 11 3.60 -52.67 64.72
CA GLU A 11 2.49 -51.90 64.12
C GLU A 11 2.97 -50.49 63.71
N LYS A 12 3.83 -49.84 64.51
CA LYS A 12 4.45 -48.58 64.14
C LYS A 12 5.32 -48.68 62.88
N ARG A 13 6.09 -49.76 62.74
CA ARG A 13 6.89 -50.00 61.55
C ARG A 13 6.03 -50.24 60.31
N ILE A 14 4.96 -51.00 60.42
CA ILE A 14 4.00 -51.23 59.35
C ILE A 14 3.33 -49.89 58.94
N THR A 15 2.91 -49.08 59.88
CA THR A 15 2.31 -47.77 59.62
C THR A 15 3.27 -46.84 58.87
N TRP A 16 4.58 -46.81 59.26
CA TRP A 16 5.58 -46.04 58.53
C TRP A 16 5.83 -46.56 57.12
N ILE A 17 5.80 -47.86 56.91
CA ILE A 17 5.96 -48.47 55.58
C ILE A 17 4.72 -48.14 54.72
N LEU A 18 3.52 -48.21 55.24
CA LEU A 18 2.29 -47.84 54.53
C LEU A 18 2.26 -46.35 54.20
N PHE A 19 2.69 -45.49 55.13
CA PHE A 19 2.80 -44.07 54.90
C PHE A 19 3.84 -43.75 53.79
N PHE A 20 4.96 -44.44 53.77
CA PHE A 20 5.97 -44.32 52.73
C PHE A 20 5.43 -44.71 51.35
N PHE A 21 4.75 -45.82 51.23
CA PHE A 21 4.11 -46.27 49.99
C PHE A 21 3.01 -45.34 49.56
N PHE A 22 2.17 -44.85 50.46
CA PHE A 22 1.13 -43.86 50.17
C PHE A 22 1.71 -42.56 49.66
N SER A 23 2.80 -42.08 50.28
CA SER A 23 3.50 -40.86 49.82
C SER A 23 4.10 -41.01 48.42
N ILE A 24 4.73 -42.16 48.14
CA ILE A 24 5.23 -42.44 46.80
C ILE A 24 4.08 -42.48 45.77
N THR A 25 2.99 -43.14 46.11
CA THR A 25 1.82 -43.23 45.23
C THR A 25 1.21 -41.84 44.96
N ALA A 26 1.11 -40.98 45.98
CA ALA A 26 0.62 -39.63 45.83
C ALA A 26 1.54 -38.78 44.94
N ILE A 27 2.86 -38.92 45.07
CA ILE A 27 3.87 -38.27 44.21
C ILE A 27 3.73 -38.75 42.76
N LEU A 28 3.59 -40.05 42.53
CA LEU A 28 3.40 -40.62 41.21
C LEU A 28 2.10 -40.16 40.56
N ILE A 29 0.97 -40.12 41.30
CA ILE A 29 -0.30 -39.59 40.79
C ILE A 29 -0.16 -38.11 40.46
N GLY A 30 0.49 -37.29 41.33
CA GLY A 30 0.76 -35.89 41.07
C GLY A 30 1.62 -35.68 39.82
N ARG A 31 2.66 -36.50 39.64
CA ARG A 31 3.48 -36.49 38.44
C ARG A 31 2.72 -36.88 37.17
N LEU A 32 1.88 -37.90 37.28
CA LEU A 32 1.02 -38.33 36.17
C LEU A 32 0.01 -37.22 35.79
N PHE A 33 -0.58 -36.57 36.78
CA PHE A 33 -1.47 -35.43 36.54
C PHE A 33 -0.75 -34.25 35.82
N ILE A 34 0.45 -33.92 36.26
CA ILE A 34 1.26 -32.89 35.60
C ILE A 34 1.53 -33.27 34.13
N VAL A 35 1.96 -34.50 33.88
CA VAL A 35 2.28 -34.96 32.52
C VAL A 35 1.03 -35.13 31.65
N GLN A 36 -0.04 -35.71 32.18
CA GLN A 36 -1.23 -36.06 31.39
C GLN A 36 -2.25 -34.92 31.26
N VAL A 37 -2.28 -33.97 32.20
CA VAL A 37 -3.28 -32.88 32.20
C VAL A 37 -2.61 -31.52 31.92
N LEU A 38 -1.61 -31.14 32.69
CA LEU A 38 -0.98 -29.80 32.55
C LEU A 38 0.02 -29.72 31.39
N GLY A 39 0.77 -30.81 31.16
CA GLY A 39 1.74 -30.89 30.06
C GLY A 39 1.22 -31.62 28.82
N HIS A 40 -0.09 -31.93 28.75
CA HIS A 40 -0.67 -32.76 27.71
C HIS A 40 -0.35 -32.32 26.28
N GLU A 41 -0.51 -31.03 25.98
CA GLU A 41 -0.24 -30.49 24.65
C GLU A 41 1.25 -30.56 24.29
N GLU A 42 2.14 -30.27 25.24
CA GLU A 42 3.60 -30.31 25.02
C GLU A 42 4.10 -31.74 24.80
N TYR A 43 3.63 -32.69 25.60
CA TYR A 43 3.98 -34.11 25.44
C TYR A 43 3.31 -34.76 24.23
N LEU A 44 2.11 -34.32 23.83
CA LEU A 44 1.53 -34.72 22.55
C LEU A 44 2.37 -34.23 21.38
N GLN A 45 2.85 -32.97 21.41
CA GLN A 45 3.75 -32.47 20.39
C GLN A 45 5.06 -33.26 20.32
N HIS A 46 5.62 -33.65 21.46
CA HIS A 46 6.84 -34.47 21.50
C HIS A 46 6.60 -35.91 21.03
N ALA A 47 5.49 -36.53 21.38
CA ALA A 47 5.12 -37.88 20.92
C ALA A 47 4.83 -37.92 19.42
N ASP A 48 4.11 -36.93 18.91
CA ASP A 48 3.85 -36.75 17.48
C ASP A 48 5.15 -36.52 16.68
N ASN A 49 6.13 -35.82 17.25
CA ASN A 49 7.44 -35.63 16.63
C ASN A 49 8.29 -36.90 16.57
N GLN A 50 8.03 -37.88 17.44
CA GLN A 50 8.78 -39.15 17.51
C GLN A 50 8.14 -40.31 16.73
N GLN A 51 6.85 -40.33 16.52
CA GLN A 51 6.13 -41.49 15.97
C GLN A 51 5.40 -41.25 14.64
N GLY A 52 5.23 -40.00 14.21
CA GLY A 52 4.53 -39.69 12.98
C GLY A 52 5.36 -38.82 12.05
N VAL A 53 5.42 -39.18 10.78
CA VAL A 53 5.89 -38.24 9.78
C VAL A 53 4.80 -37.22 9.60
N ARG A 54 5.10 -35.95 9.93
CA ARG A 54 4.20 -34.84 9.72
C ARG A 54 4.31 -34.34 8.28
N GLY A 55 3.17 -34.27 7.62
CA GLY A 55 3.08 -33.51 6.39
C GLY A 55 2.42 -32.16 6.66
N ASN A 56 3.04 -31.09 6.23
CA ASN A 56 2.44 -29.77 6.28
C ASN A 56 1.39 -29.64 5.18
N ILE A 57 0.24 -29.08 5.53
CA ILE A 57 -0.77 -28.65 4.56
C ILE A 57 -0.54 -27.16 4.39
N SER A 58 0.12 -26.77 3.30
CA SER A 58 0.22 -25.37 2.96
C SER A 58 -1.11 -24.86 2.41
N THR A 59 -1.49 -23.67 2.81
CA THR A 59 -2.66 -23.00 2.28
C THR A 59 -2.24 -21.94 1.29
N PRO A 60 -3.01 -21.74 0.22
CA PRO A 60 -2.77 -20.62 -0.65
C PRO A 60 -2.97 -19.30 0.12
N ARG A 61 -2.09 -18.34 -0.13
CA ARG A 61 -2.23 -16.97 0.33
C ARG A 61 -3.46 -16.34 -0.33
N GLY A 62 -4.27 -15.56 0.38
CA GLY A 62 -5.42 -14.85 -0.16
C GLY A 62 -5.03 -13.92 -1.33
N SER A 63 -5.92 -13.71 -2.26
CA SER A 63 -5.71 -12.85 -3.43
C SER A 63 -6.02 -11.39 -3.11
N ILE A 64 -5.46 -10.47 -3.90
CA ILE A 64 -5.74 -9.03 -3.85
C ILE A 64 -6.41 -8.65 -5.17
N PHE A 65 -7.62 -8.07 -5.09
CA PHE A 65 -8.43 -7.72 -6.25
C PHE A 65 -8.67 -6.22 -6.33
N ALA A 66 -8.49 -5.62 -7.51
CA ALA A 66 -9.14 -4.40 -7.91
C ALA A 66 -10.57 -4.70 -8.39
N VAL A 67 -11.38 -3.67 -8.57
CA VAL A 67 -12.74 -3.78 -9.13
C VAL A 67 -12.85 -2.94 -10.39
N ASP A 68 -13.84 -3.21 -11.24
CA ASP A 68 -14.27 -2.29 -12.30
C ASP A 68 -15.58 -1.59 -11.94
N SER A 69 -16.07 -0.71 -12.82
CA SER A 69 -17.34 0.01 -12.61
C SER A 69 -18.57 -0.91 -12.50
N HIS A 70 -18.46 -2.16 -12.93
CA HIS A 70 -19.52 -3.18 -12.85
C HIS A 70 -19.36 -4.09 -11.63
N GLY A 71 -18.31 -3.89 -10.82
CA GLY A 71 -18.01 -4.70 -9.65
C GLY A 71 -17.31 -6.03 -9.95
N ALA A 72 -16.83 -6.24 -11.20
CA ALA A 72 -16.02 -7.41 -11.51
C ALA A 72 -14.65 -7.31 -10.82
N ARG A 73 -14.20 -8.42 -10.21
CA ARG A 73 -12.93 -8.49 -9.49
C ARG A 73 -11.81 -8.90 -10.42
N ILE A 74 -10.78 -8.11 -10.45
CA ILE A 74 -9.59 -8.30 -11.30
C ILE A 74 -8.40 -8.54 -10.38
N PRO A 75 -7.73 -9.72 -10.44
CA PRO A 75 -6.65 -10.06 -9.52
C PRO A 75 -5.39 -9.24 -9.82
N LEU A 76 -4.95 -8.45 -8.83
CA LEU A 76 -3.66 -7.74 -8.86
C LEU A 76 -2.53 -8.58 -8.25
N ALA A 77 -2.87 -9.45 -7.30
CA ALA A 77 -1.97 -10.45 -6.74
C ALA A 77 -2.74 -11.74 -6.48
N SER A 78 -2.21 -12.87 -6.94
CA SER A 78 -2.84 -14.18 -6.81
C SER A 78 -1.77 -15.26 -6.63
N ASN A 79 -2.22 -16.52 -6.54
CA ASN A 79 -1.28 -17.65 -6.49
C ASN A 79 -1.38 -18.46 -7.79
N ARG A 80 -0.26 -19.02 -8.20
CA ARG A 80 -0.19 -19.94 -9.31
C ARG A 80 0.52 -21.21 -8.88
N ASN A 81 -0.09 -22.34 -9.21
CA ASN A 81 0.52 -23.63 -8.98
C ASN A 81 1.49 -23.91 -10.12
N TYR A 82 2.71 -24.22 -9.76
CA TYR A 82 3.76 -24.69 -10.65
C TYR A 82 4.18 -26.09 -10.21
N LYS A 83 4.79 -26.82 -11.11
CA LYS A 83 5.42 -28.10 -10.80
C LYS A 83 6.92 -27.99 -10.98
N ASN A 84 7.66 -28.45 -9.97
CA ASN A 84 9.09 -28.64 -10.07
C ASN A 84 9.34 -30.10 -10.45
N LEU A 85 10.14 -30.32 -11.48
CA LEU A 85 10.56 -31.66 -11.87
C LEU A 85 11.75 -32.06 -11.02
N ILE A 86 11.58 -33.10 -10.23
CA ILE A 86 12.61 -33.63 -9.33
C ILE A 86 13.05 -35.02 -9.74
N VAL A 87 14.29 -35.31 -9.46
CA VAL A 87 14.86 -36.64 -9.59
C VAL A 87 15.48 -37.10 -8.27
N GLU A 88 15.21 -38.33 -7.88
CA GLU A 88 15.83 -39.04 -6.77
C GLU A 88 16.89 -40.00 -7.34
N PRO A 89 18.18 -39.61 -7.42
CA PRO A 89 19.21 -40.37 -8.15
C PRO A 89 19.33 -41.82 -7.74
N ASN A 90 19.12 -42.14 -6.46
CA ASN A 90 19.18 -43.48 -5.91
C ASN A 90 18.02 -44.40 -6.31
N ARG A 91 16.93 -43.81 -6.88
CA ARG A 91 15.70 -44.53 -7.26
C ARG A 91 15.57 -44.70 -8.77
N VAL A 92 16.41 -44.03 -9.57
CA VAL A 92 16.40 -44.15 -11.02
C VAL A 92 16.94 -45.51 -11.44
N LYS A 93 16.07 -46.39 -12.00
CA LYS A 93 16.45 -47.70 -12.47
C LYS A 93 16.91 -47.71 -13.92
N ASN A 94 16.28 -46.88 -14.78
CA ASN A 94 16.55 -46.80 -16.20
C ASN A 94 16.91 -45.38 -16.64
N PRO A 95 18.20 -44.96 -16.52
CA PRO A 95 18.64 -43.62 -16.90
C PRO A 95 18.35 -43.23 -18.35
N ASP A 96 18.47 -44.17 -19.28
CA ASP A 96 18.27 -43.92 -20.73
C ASP A 96 16.82 -43.55 -21.05
N GLU A 97 15.88 -44.23 -20.41
CA GLU A 97 14.45 -43.93 -20.55
C GLU A 97 14.10 -42.58 -19.96
N VAL A 98 14.63 -42.25 -18.75
CA VAL A 98 14.46 -40.95 -18.09
C VAL A 98 14.99 -39.84 -19.00
N VAL A 99 16.20 -39.97 -19.53
CA VAL A 99 16.79 -39.01 -20.46
C VAL A 99 15.92 -38.81 -21.67
N ARG A 100 15.47 -39.87 -22.30
CA ARG A 100 14.66 -39.82 -23.54
C ARG A 100 13.34 -39.07 -23.29
N ILE A 101 12.64 -39.37 -22.20
CA ILE A 101 11.35 -38.75 -21.88
C ILE A 101 11.55 -37.27 -21.46
N LEU A 102 12.47 -36.97 -20.55
CA LEU A 102 12.68 -35.63 -20.06
C LEU A 102 13.22 -34.66 -21.11
N SER A 103 14.14 -35.14 -21.97
CA SER A 103 14.63 -34.32 -23.07
C SER A 103 13.55 -34.04 -24.11
N GLY A 104 12.66 -35.02 -24.38
CA GLY A 104 11.58 -34.85 -25.36
C GLY A 104 10.45 -33.93 -24.86
N GLU A 105 10.03 -34.10 -23.59
CA GLU A 105 8.89 -33.34 -23.02
C GLU A 105 9.27 -31.95 -22.54
N PHE A 106 10.47 -31.77 -21.98
CA PHE A 106 10.86 -30.52 -21.30
C PHE A 106 12.06 -29.81 -21.92
N SER A 107 12.59 -30.34 -23.04
CA SER A 107 13.76 -29.79 -23.75
C SER A 107 14.99 -29.63 -22.83
N ILE A 108 15.14 -30.49 -21.83
CA ILE A 108 16.30 -30.49 -20.93
C ILE A 108 17.45 -31.23 -21.60
N PRO A 109 18.68 -30.66 -21.67
CA PRO A 109 19.83 -31.35 -22.29
C PRO A 109 20.12 -32.68 -21.59
N SER A 110 20.35 -33.72 -22.37
CA SER A 110 20.61 -35.08 -21.88
C SER A 110 21.81 -35.12 -20.91
N GLU A 111 22.84 -34.33 -21.18
CA GLU A 111 24.02 -34.21 -20.30
C GLU A 111 23.68 -33.67 -18.91
N GLU A 112 22.78 -32.68 -18.84
CA GLU A 112 22.32 -32.11 -17.58
C GLU A 112 21.51 -33.12 -16.78
N ILE A 113 20.62 -33.87 -17.42
CA ILE A 113 19.84 -34.93 -16.79
C ILE A 113 20.75 -35.99 -16.20
N LEU A 114 21.71 -36.51 -17.01
CA LEU A 114 22.67 -37.52 -16.55
C LEU A 114 23.53 -37.03 -15.41
N LYS A 115 24.02 -35.80 -15.47
CA LYS A 115 24.82 -35.18 -14.40
C LYS A 115 24.05 -35.17 -13.07
N ARG A 116 22.75 -34.98 -13.08
CA ARG A 116 21.91 -35.01 -11.87
C ARG A 116 21.62 -36.44 -11.40
N ILE A 117 21.29 -37.35 -12.31
CA ILE A 117 21.01 -38.75 -11.98
C ILE A 117 22.22 -39.45 -11.35
N TRP A 118 23.45 -39.09 -11.73
CA TRP A 118 24.64 -39.74 -11.25
C TRP A 118 25.17 -39.23 -9.91
N LYS A 119 24.53 -38.23 -9.32
CA LYS A 119 24.82 -37.76 -7.96
C LYS A 119 24.23 -38.69 -6.90
N LYS A 120 24.72 -39.94 -6.81
CA LYS A 120 24.17 -40.98 -5.94
C LYS A 120 24.20 -40.65 -4.45
N ASP A 121 25.04 -39.71 -4.02
CA ASP A 121 25.11 -39.25 -2.63
C ASP A 121 24.07 -38.17 -2.30
N ASP A 122 23.33 -37.65 -3.31
CA ASP A 122 22.27 -36.68 -3.14
C ASP A 122 20.90 -37.37 -3.29
N PRO A 123 20.09 -37.42 -2.26
CA PRO A 123 18.78 -38.09 -2.33
C PRO A 123 17.77 -37.32 -3.19
N TYR A 124 18.02 -36.07 -3.55
CA TYR A 124 17.04 -35.16 -4.14
C TYR A 124 17.70 -34.07 -4.99
N GLU A 125 17.37 -34.03 -6.27
CA GLU A 125 17.86 -33.02 -7.23
C GLU A 125 16.70 -32.41 -8.02
N ILE A 126 16.67 -31.07 -8.15
CA ILE A 126 15.68 -30.37 -8.98
C ILE A 126 16.24 -30.21 -10.40
N LEU A 127 15.56 -30.80 -11.37
CA LEU A 127 15.94 -30.71 -12.79
C LEU A 127 15.39 -29.45 -13.45
N ALA A 128 14.12 -29.12 -13.20
CA ALA A 128 13.51 -27.93 -13.74
C ALA A 128 12.47 -27.37 -12.76
N LYS A 129 12.33 -26.04 -12.74
CA LYS A 129 11.39 -25.33 -11.86
C LYS A 129 10.32 -24.64 -12.68
N LYS A 130 9.17 -24.36 -12.04
CA LYS A 130 8.08 -23.56 -12.59
C LYS A 130 7.49 -24.12 -13.89
N LEU A 131 7.38 -25.42 -13.98
CA LEU A 131 6.77 -26.08 -15.12
C LEU A 131 5.24 -26.02 -15.05
N SER A 132 4.61 -26.03 -16.23
CA SER A 132 3.16 -26.23 -16.41
C SER A 132 2.98 -27.39 -17.39
N PRO A 133 3.24 -28.65 -16.94
CA PRO A 133 3.18 -29.81 -17.82
C PRO A 133 1.75 -30.10 -18.29
N SER A 134 1.62 -30.72 -19.44
CA SER A 134 0.35 -31.30 -19.90
C SER A 134 0.01 -32.57 -19.10
N GLU A 135 -1.25 -32.96 -19.09
CA GLU A 135 -1.69 -34.21 -18.43
C GLU A 135 -0.95 -35.44 -18.96
N GLU A 136 -0.66 -35.46 -20.30
CA GLU A 136 0.13 -36.52 -20.89
C GLU A 136 1.57 -36.56 -20.37
N ALA A 137 2.21 -35.41 -20.21
CA ALA A 137 3.56 -35.31 -19.65
C ALA A 137 3.56 -35.78 -18.20
N GLU A 138 2.56 -35.38 -17.39
CA GLU A 138 2.42 -35.87 -16.02
C GLU A 138 2.27 -37.38 -15.93
N GLU A 139 1.46 -37.97 -16.84
CA GLU A 139 1.27 -39.42 -16.87
C GLU A 139 2.55 -40.17 -17.26
N LYS A 140 3.33 -39.63 -18.21
CA LYS A 140 4.65 -40.20 -18.59
C LYS A 140 5.63 -40.16 -17.42
N ILE A 141 5.70 -39.04 -16.69
CA ILE A 141 6.59 -38.90 -15.53
C ILE A 141 6.18 -39.82 -14.38
N ARG A 142 4.88 -39.99 -14.13
CA ARG A 142 4.37 -40.90 -13.06
C ARG A 142 4.79 -42.36 -13.27
N LYS A 143 5.11 -42.76 -14.49
CA LYS A 143 5.57 -44.13 -14.84
C LYS A 143 7.07 -44.30 -14.63
N LEU A 144 7.85 -43.22 -14.44
CA LEU A 144 9.30 -43.30 -14.25
C LEU A 144 9.67 -43.56 -12.81
N ASP A 145 10.63 -44.46 -12.57
CA ASP A 145 11.19 -44.67 -11.24
C ASP A 145 12.15 -43.54 -10.90
N GLY A 146 11.98 -42.95 -9.72
CA GLY A 146 12.87 -41.91 -9.21
C GLY A 146 12.72 -40.54 -9.87
N VAL A 147 11.64 -40.30 -10.60
CA VAL A 147 11.29 -38.99 -11.16
C VAL A 147 9.87 -38.63 -10.75
N SER A 148 9.65 -37.42 -10.29
CA SER A 148 8.34 -36.97 -9.89
C SER A 148 8.18 -35.47 -10.05
N PHE A 149 6.93 -34.99 -9.93
CA PHE A 149 6.66 -33.58 -9.76
C PHE A 149 6.40 -33.25 -8.31
N GLU A 150 6.96 -32.13 -7.88
CA GLU A 150 6.61 -31.46 -6.63
C GLU A 150 5.82 -30.20 -6.92
N ASP A 151 4.64 -30.06 -6.32
CA ASP A 151 3.81 -28.88 -6.47
C ASP A 151 4.42 -27.70 -5.70
N GLU A 152 4.59 -26.57 -6.38
CA GLU A 152 5.06 -25.31 -5.80
C GLU A 152 4.02 -24.21 -6.05
N VAL A 153 3.43 -23.69 -4.97
CA VAL A 153 2.53 -22.53 -5.04
C VAL A 153 3.35 -21.26 -4.95
N LYS A 154 3.29 -20.43 -6.00
CA LYS A 154 3.98 -19.13 -6.01
C LYS A 154 3.01 -17.97 -6.08
N ARG A 155 3.37 -16.91 -5.37
CA ARG A 155 2.72 -15.61 -5.51
C ARG A 155 3.05 -15.02 -6.87
N VAL A 156 2.03 -14.55 -7.58
CA VAL A 156 2.16 -13.90 -8.89
C VAL A 156 1.38 -12.59 -8.92
N TYR A 157 1.90 -11.65 -9.67
CA TYR A 157 1.34 -10.32 -9.90
C TYR A 157 1.03 -10.18 -11.39
N PRO A 158 -0.22 -10.51 -11.83
CA PRO A 158 -0.56 -10.69 -13.24
C PRO A 158 -0.37 -9.45 -14.11
N HIS A 159 -0.36 -8.26 -13.49
CA HIS A 159 -0.22 -6.98 -14.19
C HIS A 159 1.15 -6.33 -14.00
N ASP A 160 2.17 -7.15 -13.70
CA ASP A 160 3.56 -6.72 -13.54
C ASP A 160 3.71 -5.51 -12.60
N SER A 161 4.14 -4.37 -13.13
CA SER A 161 4.43 -3.18 -12.31
C SER A 161 3.22 -2.33 -11.95
N LEU A 162 2.01 -2.65 -12.46
CA LEU A 162 0.81 -1.85 -12.19
C LEU A 162 0.45 -1.88 -10.70
N GLY A 163 0.45 -0.72 -10.06
CA GLY A 163 0.15 -0.59 -8.63
C GLY A 163 1.17 -1.23 -7.69
N SER A 164 2.35 -1.62 -8.20
CA SER A 164 3.38 -2.33 -7.43
C SER A 164 3.73 -1.63 -6.11
N ARG A 165 3.71 -0.30 -6.09
CA ARG A 165 4.06 0.51 -4.92
C ARG A 165 3.05 0.43 -3.78
N PHE A 166 1.76 0.22 -4.05
CA PHE A 166 0.77 0.01 -2.99
C PHE A 166 0.48 -1.47 -2.73
N ILE A 167 0.66 -2.34 -3.73
CA ILE A 167 0.49 -3.79 -3.55
C ILE A 167 1.64 -4.36 -2.71
N GLY A 168 2.89 -4.04 -3.05
CA GLY A 168 4.08 -4.65 -2.47
C GLY A 168 4.41 -6.00 -3.10
N PHE A 169 5.18 -6.82 -2.38
CA PHE A 169 5.56 -8.16 -2.81
C PHE A 169 5.81 -9.08 -1.63
N VAL A 170 5.87 -10.37 -1.91
CA VAL A 170 6.19 -11.43 -0.95
C VAL A 170 7.62 -11.91 -1.19
N ALA A 171 8.39 -12.05 -0.13
CA ALA A 171 9.74 -12.60 -0.17
C ALA A 171 10.04 -13.41 1.08
N GLY A 172 11.10 -14.24 1.03
CA GLY A 172 11.49 -15.13 2.10
C GLY A 172 11.63 -14.44 3.46
N GLY A 173 11.01 -15.02 4.47
CA GLY A 173 11.19 -14.76 5.89
C GLY A 173 11.97 -15.91 6.56
N GLU A 174 12.05 -15.90 7.88
CA GLU A 174 12.76 -16.94 8.63
C GLU A 174 12.07 -18.32 8.55
N GLU A 175 10.74 -18.35 8.60
CA GLU A 175 9.95 -19.59 8.59
C GLU A 175 9.08 -19.74 7.34
N ARG A 176 8.75 -18.64 6.67
CA ARG A 176 7.84 -18.58 5.51
C ARG A 176 8.09 -17.36 4.65
N ASP A 177 7.50 -17.33 3.48
CA ASP A 177 7.40 -16.10 2.69
C ASP A 177 6.47 -15.09 3.37
N GLU A 178 6.90 -13.84 3.45
CA GLU A 178 6.20 -12.73 4.12
C GLU A 178 5.98 -11.54 3.19
N GLY A 179 4.93 -10.79 3.41
CA GLY A 179 4.72 -9.51 2.76
C GLY A 179 5.76 -8.47 3.21
N LYS A 180 6.50 -7.87 2.27
CA LYS A 180 7.62 -6.96 2.60
C LYS A 180 7.25 -5.49 2.49
N TYR A 181 6.39 -5.11 1.57
CA TYR A 181 5.94 -3.73 1.34
C TYR A 181 4.44 -3.68 1.06
N GLY A 182 3.87 -2.50 0.98
CA GLY A 182 2.49 -2.25 0.57
C GLY A 182 1.45 -3.05 1.35
N LEU A 183 0.37 -3.41 0.67
CA LEU A 183 -0.74 -4.20 1.23
C LEU A 183 -0.34 -5.63 1.57
N GLU A 184 0.61 -6.22 0.82
CA GLU A 184 1.16 -7.52 1.16
C GLU A 184 1.73 -7.54 2.58
N ARG A 185 2.40 -6.44 3.01
CA ARG A 185 2.90 -6.28 4.38
C ARG A 185 1.81 -5.89 5.36
N ALA A 186 0.97 -4.92 5.00
CA ALA A 186 -0.06 -4.40 5.92
C ALA A 186 -1.07 -5.46 6.33
N TYR A 187 -1.39 -6.37 5.41
CA TYR A 187 -2.37 -7.44 5.60
C TYR A 187 -1.75 -8.84 5.61
N ASP A 188 -0.45 -8.97 5.87
CA ASP A 188 0.28 -10.24 5.79
C ASP A 188 -0.41 -11.36 6.58
N THR A 189 -0.77 -11.11 7.83
CA THR A 189 -1.43 -12.09 8.70
C THR A 189 -2.78 -12.56 8.15
N ARG A 190 -3.55 -11.67 7.51
CA ARG A 190 -4.85 -12.02 6.92
C ARG A 190 -4.71 -12.77 5.61
N LEU A 191 -3.77 -12.33 4.77
CA LEU A 191 -3.47 -12.93 3.49
C LEU A 191 -2.84 -14.32 3.64
N PHE A 192 -2.01 -14.54 4.65
CA PHE A 192 -1.27 -15.79 4.80
C PHE A 192 -2.16 -16.98 5.19
N GLY A 193 -3.19 -16.76 6.00
CA GLY A 193 -3.99 -17.84 6.55
C GLY A 193 -3.27 -18.65 7.64
N GLU A 194 -3.76 -19.82 7.91
CA GLU A 194 -3.20 -20.73 8.92
C GLU A 194 -2.87 -22.08 8.28
N GLY A 195 -1.60 -22.45 8.24
CA GLY A 195 -1.16 -23.75 7.78
C GLY A 195 -1.75 -24.87 8.63
N GLY A 196 -2.13 -25.97 7.99
CA GLY A 196 -2.55 -27.19 8.64
C GLY A 196 -1.43 -28.23 8.70
N PHE A 197 -1.65 -29.28 9.45
CA PHE A 197 -0.78 -30.43 9.40
C PHE A 197 -1.59 -31.74 9.54
N PHE A 198 -1.06 -32.78 8.91
CA PHE A 198 -1.57 -34.13 9.06
C PHE A 198 -0.47 -35.03 9.60
N THR A 199 -0.85 -36.01 10.35
CA THR A 199 0.01 -37.12 10.74
C THR A 199 -0.35 -38.33 9.90
N GLY A 200 0.63 -39.10 9.47
CA GLY A 200 0.40 -40.28 8.68
C GLY A 200 1.47 -41.34 8.94
N VAL A 201 1.16 -42.58 8.62
CA VAL A 201 2.10 -43.71 8.63
C VAL A 201 2.73 -43.77 7.25
N GLN A 202 4.05 -43.83 7.19
CA GLN A 202 4.77 -44.12 5.95
C GLN A 202 5.02 -45.62 5.80
N ASP A 203 4.98 -46.10 4.56
CA ASP A 203 5.46 -47.46 4.25
C ASP A 203 6.99 -47.54 4.38
N ALA A 204 7.53 -48.75 4.26
CA ALA A 204 8.97 -49.00 4.31
C ALA A 204 9.77 -48.26 3.21
N LYS A 205 9.11 -47.63 2.25
CA LYS A 205 9.69 -46.82 1.17
C LYS A 205 9.50 -45.32 1.38
N GLY A 206 8.90 -44.89 2.50
CA GLY A 206 8.69 -43.48 2.83
C GLY A 206 7.43 -42.86 2.22
N PHE A 207 6.52 -43.65 1.60
CA PHE A 207 5.25 -43.12 1.08
C PHE A 207 4.16 -43.10 2.17
N PHE A 208 3.40 -42.02 2.22
CA PHE A 208 2.25 -41.93 3.12
C PHE A 208 1.16 -42.91 2.71
N LEU A 209 0.77 -43.77 3.61
CA LEU A 209 -0.38 -44.66 3.41
C LEU A 209 -1.68 -43.86 3.54
N ALA A 210 -2.49 -43.84 2.48
CA ALA A 210 -3.75 -43.11 2.45
C ALA A 210 -4.71 -43.47 3.59
N LEU A 211 -4.69 -44.74 4.05
CA LEU A 211 -5.52 -45.26 5.15
C LEU A 211 -5.08 -44.83 6.55
N GLY A 212 -3.85 -44.28 6.71
CA GLY A 212 -3.32 -43.83 8.01
C GLY A 212 -3.25 -42.28 8.16
N ARG A 213 -3.78 -41.55 7.20
CA ARG A 213 -3.70 -40.07 7.19
C ARG A 213 -4.75 -39.50 8.13
N LYS A 214 -4.34 -38.87 9.23
CA LYS A 214 -5.21 -38.15 10.15
C LYS A 214 -4.90 -36.66 10.08
N ILE A 215 -5.86 -35.85 9.66
CA ILE A 215 -5.72 -34.39 9.75
C ILE A 215 -5.79 -34.02 11.22
N THR A 216 -4.68 -33.52 11.75
CA THR A 216 -4.54 -33.14 13.15
C THR A 216 -4.93 -31.68 13.35
N ARG A 217 -4.62 -30.83 12.35
CA ARG A 217 -5.06 -29.44 12.29
C ARG A 217 -5.48 -29.14 10.85
N PRO A 218 -6.74 -28.76 10.61
CA PRO A 218 -7.15 -28.33 9.28
C PRO A 218 -6.44 -27.04 8.91
N ALA A 219 -6.07 -26.94 7.66
CA ALA A 219 -5.54 -25.71 7.10
C ALA A 219 -6.68 -24.71 6.90
N LYS A 220 -6.41 -23.42 7.11
CA LYS A 220 -7.34 -22.33 6.86
C LYS A 220 -6.73 -21.40 5.83
N ALA A 221 -7.32 -21.28 4.66
CA ALA A 221 -6.84 -20.43 3.59
C ALA A 221 -6.74 -18.97 4.03
N GLY A 222 -5.83 -18.22 3.39
CA GLY A 222 -5.73 -16.79 3.56
C GLY A 222 -6.99 -16.09 3.05
N SER A 223 -7.32 -14.94 3.66
CA SER A 223 -8.46 -14.13 3.25
C SER A 223 -8.13 -13.31 2.00
N ASP A 224 -9.08 -13.21 1.09
CA ASP A 224 -9.00 -12.34 -0.07
C ASP A 224 -9.24 -10.88 0.32
N ILE A 225 -8.56 -9.97 -0.36
CA ILE A 225 -8.69 -8.52 -0.19
C ILE A 225 -9.30 -7.92 -1.45
N VAL A 226 -10.40 -7.21 -1.30
CA VAL A 226 -11.03 -6.42 -2.37
C VAL A 226 -10.73 -4.96 -2.12
N LEU A 227 -10.16 -4.28 -3.12
CA LEU A 227 -9.73 -2.89 -3.04
C LEU A 227 -10.83 -1.94 -3.49
N THR A 228 -10.68 -0.66 -3.10
CA THR A 228 -11.43 0.47 -3.65
C THR A 228 -10.90 0.89 -5.03
N VAL A 229 -9.74 0.38 -5.42
CA VAL A 229 -9.07 0.71 -6.68
C VAL A 229 -9.91 0.22 -7.86
N ASP A 230 -10.28 1.15 -8.74
CA ASP A 230 -10.88 0.83 -10.03
C ASP A 230 -9.75 0.48 -11.02
N TYR A 231 -9.82 -0.75 -11.55
CA TYR A 231 -8.78 -1.27 -12.44
C TYR A 231 -8.57 -0.41 -13.69
N ASN A 232 -9.66 0.03 -14.32
CA ASN A 232 -9.59 0.79 -15.56
C ASN A 232 -9.06 2.22 -15.32
N ILE A 233 -9.44 2.84 -14.20
CA ILE A 233 -8.89 4.13 -13.79
C ILE A 233 -7.41 3.98 -13.41
N GLN A 234 -7.02 2.90 -12.73
CA GLN A 234 -5.62 2.63 -12.39
C GLN A 234 -4.74 2.48 -13.64
N VAL A 235 -5.21 1.73 -14.64
CA VAL A 235 -4.51 1.56 -15.93
C VAL A 235 -4.37 2.90 -16.65
N LYS A 236 -5.47 3.67 -16.75
CA LYS A 236 -5.44 4.98 -17.40
C LYS A 236 -4.54 5.99 -16.66
N ALA A 237 -4.59 5.99 -15.34
CA ALA A 237 -3.72 6.84 -14.51
C ALA A 237 -2.24 6.52 -14.74
N ARG A 238 -1.88 5.23 -14.80
CA ARG A 238 -0.53 4.79 -15.13
C ARG A 238 -0.11 5.27 -16.51
N GLU A 239 -0.92 5.06 -17.54
CA GLU A 239 -0.66 5.48 -18.92
C GLU A 239 -0.38 6.97 -19.01
N VAL A 240 -1.23 7.78 -18.37
CA VAL A 240 -1.11 9.25 -18.36
C VAL A 240 0.18 9.69 -17.65
N LEU A 241 0.53 9.05 -16.54
CA LEU A 241 1.73 9.36 -15.79
C LEU A 241 3.00 9.00 -16.57
N GLU A 242 3.03 7.84 -17.23
CA GLU A 242 4.15 7.37 -18.06
C GLU A 242 4.38 8.31 -19.24
N LYS A 243 3.35 8.64 -20.00
CA LYS A 243 3.41 9.60 -21.11
C LYS A 243 3.92 10.96 -20.65
N SER A 244 3.46 11.43 -19.49
CA SER A 244 3.88 12.74 -18.96
C SER A 244 5.34 12.72 -18.50
N LYS A 245 5.76 11.66 -17.79
CA LYS A 245 7.13 11.47 -17.33
C LYS A 245 8.10 11.41 -18.51
N GLU A 246 7.77 10.64 -19.54
CA GLU A 246 8.59 10.49 -20.75
C GLU A 246 8.69 11.82 -21.51
N LYS A 247 7.54 12.45 -21.81
CA LYS A 247 7.47 13.71 -22.55
C LYS A 247 8.32 14.82 -21.93
N TRP A 248 8.34 14.90 -20.61
CA TRP A 248 9.06 15.95 -19.89
C TRP A 248 10.38 15.47 -19.29
N SER A 249 10.84 14.27 -19.64
CA SER A 249 12.07 13.66 -19.13
C SER A 249 12.21 13.80 -17.60
N ALA A 250 11.09 13.63 -16.89
CA ALA A 250 11.07 13.71 -15.43
C ALA A 250 11.65 12.42 -14.83
N PRO A 251 12.51 12.48 -13.80
CA PRO A 251 13.03 11.28 -13.15
C PRO A 251 11.95 10.47 -12.45
N SER A 252 10.94 11.14 -11.89
CA SER A 252 9.85 10.45 -11.17
C SER A 252 8.53 11.22 -11.25
N GLY A 253 7.43 10.52 -10.95
CA GLY A 253 6.11 11.11 -10.91
C GLY A 253 5.16 10.30 -10.01
N ILE A 254 4.08 10.94 -9.58
CA ILE A 254 3.07 10.39 -8.67
C ILE A 254 1.69 10.78 -9.19
N ILE A 255 0.73 9.86 -9.11
CA ILE A 255 -0.66 10.11 -9.43
C ILE A 255 -1.56 9.46 -8.38
N ILE A 256 -2.60 10.18 -7.94
CA ILE A 256 -3.60 9.69 -7.00
C ILE A 256 -4.98 10.12 -7.49
N VAL A 257 -5.94 9.21 -7.49
CA VAL A 257 -7.35 9.50 -7.75
C VAL A 257 -8.17 9.09 -6.54
N ILE A 258 -8.98 10.02 -6.03
CA ILE A 258 -9.75 9.84 -4.77
C ILE A 258 -11.22 10.16 -5.05
N GLU A 259 -12.13 9.43 -4.41
CA GLU A 259 -13.52 9.81 -4.28
C GLU A 259 -13.69 10.69 -3.04
N PRO A 260 -13.96 12.02 -3.19
CA PRO A 260 -13.93 12.96 -2.07
C PRO A 260 -14.94 12.67 -0.96
N SER A 261 -16.11 12.16 -1.32
CA SER A 261 -17.22 11.90 -0.39
C SER A 261 -16.98 10.73 0.55
N THR A 262 -16.13 9.78 0.16
CA THR A 262 -15.89 8.54 0.90
C THR A 262 -14.46 8.39 1.42
N GLY A 263 -13.49 8.98 0.73
CA GLY A 263 -12.06 8.76 0.96
C GLY A 263 -11.51 7.51 0.26
N LYS A 264 -12.28 6.84 -0.60
CA LYS A 264 -11.82 5.73 -1.44
C LYS A 264 -10.70 6.16 -2.36
N ILE A 265 -9.62 5.40 -2.39
CA ILE A 265 -8.55 5.57 -3.38
C ILE A 265 -8.95 4.78 -4.62
N LEU A 266 -9.31 5.48 -5.69
CA LEU A 266 -9.73 4.87 -6.96
C LEU A 266 -8.52 4.48 -7.83
N ALA A 267 -7.41 5.22 -7.71
CA ALA A 267 -6.12 4.87 -8.30
C ALA A 267 -4.97 5.51 -7.51
N MET A 268 -3.84 4.83 -7.47
CA MET A 268 -2.60 5.34 -6.88
C MET A 268 -1.42 4.72 -7.60
N ASP A 269 -0.55 5.54 -8.17
CA ASP A 269 0.66 5.03 -8.81
C ASP A 269 1.84 5.99 -8.69
N ALA A 270 3.05 5.45 -8.85
CA ALA A 270 4.27 6.23 -8.86
C ALA A 270 5.33 5.60 -9.78
N LEU A 271 6.10 6.46 -10.44
CA LEU A 271 7.19 6.09 -11.33
C LEU A 271 8.54 6.62 -10.80
N PRO A 272 9.64 5.88 -11.01
CA PRO A 272 9.72 4.54 -11.61
C PRO A 272 8.97 3.50 -10.79
N ALA A 273 8.41 2.49 -11.47
CA ALA A 273 7.79 1.35 -10.83
C ALA A 273 8.70 0.12 -10.97
N TYR A 274 8.43 -0.93 -10.23
CA TYR A 274 9.15 -2.21 -10.29
C TYR A 274 8.17 -3.35 -10.59
N ASN A 275 8.68 -4.47 -11.12
CA ASN A 275 7.89 -5.69 -11.28
C ASN A 275 8.00 -6.55 -10.01
N PRO A 276 6.90 -6.74 -9.24
CA PRO A 276 6.93 -7.55 -8.03
C PRO A 276 7.30 -9.02 -8.26
N ASN A 277 7.09 -9.54 -9.49
CA ASN A 277 7.52 -10.90 -9.84
C ASN A 277 9.05 -11.01 -9.96
N GLU A 278 9.76 -9.88 -10.09
CA GLU A 278 11.20 -9.80 -10.33
C GLU A 278 11.90 -8.83 -9.35
N PHE A 279 11.32 -8.62 -8.17
CA PHE A 279 11.80 -7.66 -7.17
C PHE A 279 13.30 -7.80 -6.85
N ASN A 280 13.84 -9.01 -6.96
CA ASN A 280 15.26 -9.30 -6.70
C ASN A 280 16.22 -8.74 -7.77
N LYS A 281 15.71 -8.23 -8.89
CA LYS A 281 16.51 -7.55 -9.92
C LYS A 281 16.73 -6.07 -9.60
N GLU A 282 15.95 -5.50 -8.67
CA GLU A 282 16.04 -4.10 -8.29
C GLU A 282 17.30 -3.84 -7.46
N LYS A 283 18.03 -2.80 -7.83
CA LYS A 283 19.26 -2.39 -7.15
C LYS A 283 19.02 -1.30 -6.13
N ASP A 284 18.04 -0.43 -6.39
CA ASP A 284 17.65 0.66 -5.50
C ASP A 284 16.41 0.27 -4.71
N LEU A 285 16.59 0.02 -3.42
CA LEU A 285 15.50 -0.37 -2.53
C LEU A 285 14.44 0.74 -2.32
N ALA A 286 14.78 2.00 -2.62
CA ALA A 286 13.81 3.10 -2.55
C ALA A 286 12.67 2.93 -3.57
N VAL A 287 12.86 2.13 -4.63
CA VAL A 287 11.80 1.83 -5.60
C VAL A 287 10.64 1.06 -4.98
N PHE A 288 10.84 0.38 -3.85
CA PHE A 288 9.79 -0.37 -3.15
C PHE A 288 8.90 0.51 -2.27
N GLN A 289 9.38 1.69 -1.87
CA GLN A 289 8.60 2.63 -1.06
C GLN A 289 7.51 3.30 -1.91
N ASN A 290 6.36 3.60 -1.31
CA ASN A 290 5.29 4.34 -1.97
C ASN A 290 5.42 5.85 -1.68
N PRO A 291 5.94 6.65 -2.63
CA PRO A 291 6.19 8.07 -2.38
C PRO A 291 4.91 8.89 -2.17
N ALA A 292 3.74 8.37 -2.51
CA ALA A 292 2.47 9.01 -2.19
C ALA A 292 2.25 9.18 -0.67
N VAL A 293 2.82 8.28 0.14
CA VAL A 293 2.68 8.25 1.61
C VAL A 293 4.01 8.24 2.35
N GLU A 294 5.09 7.75 1.71
CA GLU A 294 6.41 7.57 2.32
C GLU A 294 7.44 8.63 1.90
N SER A 295 7.00 9.70 1.22
CA SER A 295 7.85 10.84 0.87
C SER A 295 7.13 12.14 1.15
N ILE A 296 7.90 13.18 1.52
CA ILE A 296 7.38 14.52 1.78
C ILE A 296 7.99 15.53 0.83
N PHE A 297 7.17 16.47 0.38
CA PHE A 297 7.54 17.47 -0.62
C PHE A 297 7.02 18.85 -0.22
N GLU A 298 7.76 19.88 -0.58
CA GLU A 298 7.25 21.24 -0.68
C GLU A 298 6.45 21.35 -1.97
N LEU A 299 5.13 21.50 -1.87
CA LEU A 299 4.23 21.41 -3.04
C LEU A 299 3.87 22.77 -3.65
N GLY A 300 4.39 23.84 -3.06
CA GLY A 300 4.23 25.20 -3.59
C GLY A 300 2.76 25.65 -3.63
N SER A 301 2.40 26.30 -4.73
CA SER A 301 1.15 27.06 -4.85
C SER A 301 -0.16 26.29 -4.69
N VAL A 302 -0.15 24.96 -4.66
CA VAL A 302 -1.35 24.18 -4.28
C VAL A 302 -1.73 24.42 -2.82
N MET A 303 -0.78 24.78 -1.95
CA MET A 303 -1.03 25.15 -0.56
C MET A 303 -1.88 26.41 -0.41
N LYS A 304 -1.89 27.30 -1.41
CA LYS A 304 -2.73 28.50 -1.40
C LYS A 304 -4.23 28.21 -1.28
N THR A 305 -4.66 27.02 -1.68
CA THR A 305 -6.05 26.57 -1.49
C THR A 305 -6.40 26.47 -0.02
N VAL A 306 -5.50 25.91 0.80
CA VAL A 306 -5.68 25.78 2.26
C VAL A 306 -5.57 27.13 2.95
N THR A 307 -4.59 27.97 2.54
CA THR A 307 -4.43 29.32 3.08
C THR A 307 -5.67 30.19 2.80
N MET A 308 -6.22 30.12 1.58
CA MET A 308 -7.43 30.85 1.21
C MET A 308 -8.65 30.32 1.94
N ALA A 309 -8.76 28.99 2.10
CA ALA A 309 -9.81 28.37 2.91
C ALA A 309 -9.85 28.95 4.33
N ALA A 310 -8.69 29.01 4.99
CA ALA A 310 -8.55 29.60 6.33
C ALA A 310 -8.98 31.08 6.35
N GLY A 311 -8.56 31.86 5.34
CA GLY A 311 -8.92 33.28 5.24
C GLY A 311 -10.42 33.53 5.09
N ILE A 312 -11.11 32.71 4.30
CA ILE A 312 -12.55 32.79 4.08
C ILE A 312 -13.29 32.31 5.33
N GLU A 313 -12.90 31.18 5.90
CA GLU A 313 -13.54 30.60 7.10
C GLU A 313 -13.49 31.57 8.30
N GLU A 314 -12.34 32.20 8.51
CA GLU A 314 -12.13 33.21 9.56
C GLU A 314 -12.77 34.59 9.20
N LYS A 315 -13.49 34.68 8.07
CA LYS A 315 -14.12 35.92 7.59
C LYS A 315 -13.15 37.09 7.44
N LYS A 316 -11.88 36.80 7.19
CA LYS A 316 -10.83 37.81 6.99
C LYS A 316 -10.82 38.33 5.55
N VAL A 317 -11.24 37.49 4.60
CA VAL A 317 -11.30 37.84 3.18
C VAL A 317 -12.55 37.21 2.54
N THR A 318 -13.01 37.84 1.45
CA THR A 318 -14.01 37.31 0.50
C THR A 318 -13.34 37.19 -0.87
N PRO A 319 -13.97 36.54 -1.86
CA PRO A 319 -13.46 36.50 -3.23
C PRO A 319 -13.15 37.87 -3.83
N GLU A 320 -13.91 38.89 -3.43
CA GLU A 320 -13.86 40.28 -3.90
C GLU A 320 -12.92 41.17 -3.07
N THR A 321 -12.48 40.72 -1.89
CA THR A 321 -11.50 41.45 -1.06
C THR A 321 -10.27 41.78 -1.90
N THR A 322 -9.86 43.03 -1.90
CA THR A 322 -8.71 43.52 -2.67
C THR A 322 -7.49 43.79 -1.83
N TYR A 323 -6.32 43.63 -2.44
CA TYR A 323 -5.03 44.08 -1.92
C TYR A 323 -4.20 44.68 -3.07
N THR A 324 -3.17 45.43 -2.75
CA THR A 324 -2.26 45.97 -3.74
C THR A 324 -1.02 45.08 -3.89
N ASP A 325 -0.84 44.49 -5.07
CA ASP A 325 0.32 43.68 -5.43
C ASP A 325 1.46 44.53 -5.97
N TYR A 326 2.54 44.60 -5.22
CA TYR A 326 3.78 45.28 -5.61
C TYR A 326 4.82 44.34 -6.27
N GLY A 327 4.47 43.07 -6.52
CA GLY A 327 5.38 42.08 -7.12
C GLY A 327 6.30 41.40 -6.10
N ALA A 328 6.61 42.09 -5.02
CA ALA A 328 7.44 41.60 -3.93
C ALA A 328 6.99 42.18 -2.59
N ILE A 329 7.30 41.49 -1.49
CA ILE A 329 7.09 41.94 -0.13
C ILE A 329 8.33 41.63 0.71
N LYS A 330 8.79 42.61 1.49
CA LYS A 330 9.90 42.42 2.41
C LYS A 330 9.39 42.07 3.80
N ILE A 331 9.94 41.04 4.39
CA ILE A 331 9.64 40.58 5.75
C ILE A 331 11.00 40.38 6.44
N LEU A 332 11.28 41.22 7.42
CA LEU A 332 12.62 41.31 8.04
C LEU A 332 13.71 41.52 6.99
N ASP A 333 14.65 40.58 6.91
CA ASP A 333 15.76 40.56 5.96
C ASP A 333 15.46 39.77 4.65
N ARG A 334 14.30 39.16 4.56
CA ARG A 334 13.88 38.33 3.44
C ARG A 334 12.95 39.07 2.50
N GLU A 335 13.14 38.85 1.20
CA GLU A 335 12.25 39.32 0.16
C GLU A 335 11.52 38.17 -0.48
N ILE A 336 10.18 38.18 -0.39
CA ILE A 336 9.27 37.20 -1.01
C ILE A 336 8.73 37.82 -2.28
N LYS A 337 8.90 37.15 -3.43
CA LYS A 337 8.46 37.61 -4.75
C LYS A 337 7.35 36.72 -5.33
N ASN A 338 6.54 37.32 -6.19
CA ASN A 338 5.77 36.56 -7.16
C ASN A 338 6.74 35.82 -8.09
N PHE A 339 6.29 34.76 -8.76
CA PHE A 339 7.13 33.87 -9.58
C PHE A 339 7.93 34.61 -10.69
N ASP A 340 7.43 35.75 -11.14
CA ASP A 340 8.07 36.61 -12.15
C ASP A 340 8.51 38.01 -11.61
N GLY A 341 8.29 38.25 -10.32
CA GLY A 341 8.64 39.49 -9.64
C GLY A 341 7.83 40.74 -10.10
N LYS A 342 6.78 40.54 -10.93
CA LYS A 342 6.03 41.69 -11.49
C LYS A 342 4.92 42.11 -10.53
N ALA A 343 4.80 43.43 -10.36
CA ALA A 343 3.66 44.10 -9.73
C ALA A 343 2.43 44.05 -10.63
N ARG A 344 1.26 43.81 -10.01
CA ARG A 344 -0.03 43.73 -10.72
C ARG A 344 -1.06 44.76 -10.25
N GLY A 345 -0.69 45.60 -9.30
CA GLY A 345 -1.58 46.62 -8.72
C GLY A 345 -2.69 46.00 -7.90
N VAL A 346 -3.86 46.59 -7.92
CA VAL A 346 -5.00 46.09 -7.14
C VAL A 346 -5.51 44.77 -7.71
N GLN A 347 -5.57 43.77 -6.86
CA GLN A 347 -6.00 42.41 -7.19
C GLN A 347 -7.01 41.91 -6.15
N THR A 348 -8.02 41.18 -6.62
CA THR A 348 -8.98 40.48 -5.76
C THR A 348 -8.39 39.14 -5.25
N MET A 349 -9.01 38.54 -4.23
CA MET A 349 -8.59 37.22 -3.73
C MET A 349 -8.82 36.12 -4.77
N SER A 350 -9.84 36.23 -5.60
CA SER A 350 -10.02 35.34 -6.77
C SER A 350 -8.82 35.45 -7.72
N GLN A 351 -8.38 36.67 -8.04
CA GLN A 351 -7.21 36.90 -8.88
C GLN A 351 -5.88 36.47 -8.24
N VAL A 352 -5.79 36.45 -6.90
CA VAL A 352 -4.63 35.86 -6.19
C VAL A 352 -4.49 34.40 -6.53
N LEU A 353 -5.57 33.62 -6.55
CA LEU A 353 -5.55 32.21 -6.94
C LEU A 353 -5.35 32.02 -8.45
N GLU A 354 -6.06 32.78 -9.30
CA GLU A 354 -5.95 32.71 -10.77
C GLU A 354 -4.53 32.99 -11.27
N LYS A 355 -3.89 34.01 -10.73
CA LYS A 355 -2.53 34.43 -11.10
C LYS A 355 -1.46 33.83 -10.20
N SER A 356 -1.88 33.01 -9.23
CA SER A 356 -1.00 32.32 -8.28
C SER A 356 -0.03 33.24 -7.54
N LEU A 357 -0.52 34.40 -7.02
CA LEU A 357 0.31 35.42 -6.40
C LEU A 357 0.80 35.02 -5.00
N ASN A 358 2.11 34.98 -4.81
CA ASN A 358 2.71 34.68 -3.50
C ASN A 358 2.42 35.80 -2.50
N THR A 359 2.54 37.05 -2.92
CA THR A 359 2.29 38.24 -2.11
C THR A 359 0.84 38.27 -1.58
N GLY A 360 -0.13 37.80 -2.41
CA GLY A 360 -1.52 37.70 -2.00
C GLY A 360 -1.76 36.59 -0.98
N ALA A 361 -1.09 35.44 -1.11
CA ALA A 361 -1.14 34.39 -0.09
C ALA A 361 -0.54 34.86 1.25
N VAL A 362 0.56 35.58 1.22
CA VAL A 362 1.16 36.22 2.41
C VAL A 362 0.19 37.24 3.04
N TYR A 363 -0.51 38.04 2.21
CA TYR A 363 -1.54 38.95 2.70
C TYR A 363 -2.64 38.24 3.49
N VAL A 364 -3.20 37.15 2.94
CA VAL A 364 -4.19 36.33 3.64
C VAL A 364 -3.64 35.74 4.92
N SER A 365 -2.44 35.14 4.86
CA SER A 365 -1.76 34.53 6.02
C SER A 365 -1.59 35.52 7.18
N ARG A 366 -1.21 36.78 6.87
CA ARG A 366 -1.08 37.82 7.89
C ARG A 366 -2.42 38.20 8.54
N LEU A 367 -3.52 38.23 7.76
CA LEU A 367 -4.84 38.50 8.28
C LEU A 367 -5.38 37.37 9.16
N VAL A 368 -5.09 36.13 8.81
CA VAL A 368 -5.42 34.93 9.58
C VAL A 368 -4.61 34.85 10.87
N GLY A 369 -3.34 35.21 10.79
CA GLY A 369 -2.37 35.08 11.87
C GLY A 369 -1.78 33.67 11.96
N ARG A 370 -0.52 33.60 12.44
CA ARG A 370 0.28 32.37 12.46
C ARG A 370 -0.37 31.22 13.23
N GLU A 371 -0.88 31.50 14.43
CA GLU A 371 -1.48 30.46 15.29
C GLU A 371 -2.67 29.79 14.60
N LYS A 372 -3.56 30.57 14.04
CA LYS A 372 -4.70 30.07 13.27
C LYS A 372 -4.26 29.36 11.99
N GLN A 373 -3.25 29.85 11.30
CA GLN A 373 -2.72 29.18 10.11
C GLN A 373 -2.19 27.78 10.45
N ILE A 374 -1.46 27.62 11.56
CA ILE A 374 -0.98 26.32 12.06
C ILE A 374 -2.18 25.41 12.41
N GLU A 375 -3.20 25.96 13.09
CA GLU A 375 -4.42 25.23 13.43
C GLU A 375 -5.12 24.69 12.18
N TYR A 376 -5.30 25.52 11.14
CA TYR A 376 -5.89 25.07 9.87
C TYR A 376 -5.03 24.04 9.16
N PHE A 377 -3.71 24.20 9.13
CA PHE A 377 -2.84 23.20 8.53
C PHE A 377 -2.99 21.83 9.21
N LYS A 378 -3.04 21.80 10.55
CA LYS A 378 -3.30 20.57 11.31
C LYS A 378 -4.72 20.05 11.09
N ASN A 379 -5.72 20.92 11.05
CA ASN A 379 -7.09 20.52 10.79
C ASN A 379 -7.25 19.89 9.39
N PHE A 380 -6.53 20.38 8.39
CA PHE A 380 -6.49 19.78 7.06
C PHE A 380 -5.65 18.48 6.97
N GLY A 381 -5.06 18.03 8.09
CA GLY A 381 -4.37 16.75 8.21
C GLY A 381 -2.85 16.80 7.99
N PHE A 382 -2.25 18.00 7.90
CA PHE A 382 -0.81 18.12 7.81
C PHE A 382 -0.16 17.95 9.20
N GLY A 383 0.99 17.30 9.26
CA GLY A 383 1.69 17.00 10.51
C GLY A 383 1.17 15.76 11.25
N GLU A 384 0.21 15.03 10.69
CA GLU A 384 -0.33 13.79 11.26
C GLU A 384 -0.51 12.71 10.18
N LYS A 385 -0.64 11.44 10.58
CA LYS A 385 -0.96 10.35 9.65
C LYS A 385 -2.39 10.49 9.15
N SER A 386 -2.60 10.23 7.86
CA SER A 386 -3.94 10.20 7.25
C SER A 386 -4.79 9.02 7.75
N GLY A 387 -4.11 7.94 8.18
CA GLY A 387 -4.74 6.70 8.61
C GLY A 387 -5.11 5.77 7.45
N ILE A 388 -4.42 5.94 6.32
CA ILE A 388 -4.52 4.99 5.21
C ILE A 388 -4.00 3.61 5.63
N ASP A 389 -4.52 2.58 5.03
CA ASP A 389 -4.20 1.18 5.29
C ASP A 389 -2.91 0.71 4.59
N LEU A 390 -1.92 1.60 4.48
CA LEU A 390 -0.57 1.32 4.00
C LEU A 390 0.48 1.50 5.11
N PRO A 391 1.55 0.71 5.10
CA PRO A 391 2.66 0.91 6.03
C PRO A 391 3.53 2.10 5.62
N GLY A 392 4.37 2.58 6.53
CA GLY A 392 5.42 3.57 6.23
C GLY A 392 4.94 5.01 6.11
N GLU A 393 3.67 5.33 6.36
CA GLU A 393 3.12 6.67 6.24
C GLU A 393 3.87 7.70 7.09
N LEU A 394 4.30 8.80 6.45
CA LEU A 394 4.99 9.93 7.09
C LEU A 394 4.00 11.00 7.57
N LEU A 395 4.42 11.73 8.62
CA LEU A 395 3.62 12.81 9.22
C LEU A 395 3.68 14.12 8.40
N GLY A 396 4.68 14.28 7.51
CA GLY A 396 5.05 15.59 6.99
C GLY A 396 5.93 16.38 7.95
N ASN A 397 6.25 17.62 7.62
CA ASN A 397 7.11 18.48 8.43
C ASN A 397 6.58 19.92 8.47
N LEU A 398 6.05 20.32 9.61
CA LEU A 398 5.57 21.68 9.92
C LEU A 398 6.51 22.43 10.86
N THR A 399 7.67 21.87 11.18
CA THR A 399 8.59 22.41 12.23
C THR A 399 8.94 23.88 12.03
N ASN A 400 9.13 24.33 10.78
CA ASN A 400 9.51 25.71 10.50
C ASN A 400 8.40 26.69 10.92
N ILE A 401 7.14 26.45 10.51
CA ILE A 401 6.04 27.35 10.91
C ILE A 401 5.74 27.25 12.39
N GLU A 402 5.93 26.09 13.02
CA GLU A 402 5.72 25.91 14.47
C GLU A 402 6.77 26.63 15.32
N LYS A 403 8.01 26.67 14.88
CA LYS A 403 9.11 27.38 15.59
C LYS A 403 9.02 28.92 15.54
N GLY A 404 8.34 29.47 14.57
CA GLY A 404 7.65 30.67 14.72
C GLY A 404 8.21 32.04 14.43
N TYR A 405 8.64 32.29 13.20
CA TYR A 405 8.85 33.66 12.75
C TYR A 405 7.86 34.03 11.62
N ASP A 406 7.67 35.34 11.36
CA ASP A 406 6.76 35.83 10.32
C ASP A 406 7.13 35.35 8.92
N VAL A 407 8.43 35.14 8.67
CA VAL A 407 8.94 34.66 7.37
C VAL A 407 8.47 33.23 7.11
N GLU A 408 8.55 32.34 8.09
CA GLU A 408 8.15 30.95 7.97
C GLU A 408 6.63 30.82 7.77
N SER A 409 5.85 31.64 8.47
CA SER A 409 4.39 31.71 8.25
C SER A 409 4.06 32.19 6.84
N ALA A 410 4.77 33.23 6.39
CA ALA A 410 4.59 33.78 5.05
C ALA A 410 4.95 32.75 3.95
N THR A 411 6.09 32.05 4.08
CA THR A 411 6.49 31.05 3.08
C THR A 411 5.58 29.82 3.08
N ALA A 412 5.15 29.36 4.26
CA ALA A 412 4.21 28.28 4.41
C ALA A 412 2.87 28.56 3.72
N SER A 413 2.44 29.83 3.64
CA SER A 413 1.18 30.23 3.01
C SER A 413 1.08 29.86 1.52
N PHE A 414 2.22 29.72 0.85
CA PHE A 414 2.30 29.30 -0.55
C PHE A 414 3.11 28.00 -0.75
N GLY A 415 3.29 27.21 0.34
CA GLY A 415 3.80 25.86 0.31
C GLY A 415 5.32 25.73 0.21
N GLN A 416 6.06 26.70 0.73
CA GLN A 416 7.50 26.61 0.92
C GLN A 416 7.87 26.63 2.41
N GLY A 417 8.94 25.94 2.79
CA GLY A 417 9.35 25.78 4.20
C GLY A 417 8.50 24.82 5.02
N ILE A 418 7.52 24.16 4.41
CA ILE A 418 6.75 23.05 4.96
C ILE A 418 6.73 21.92 3.94
N ALA A 419 6.80 20.67 4.40
CA ALA A 419 6.77 19.51 3.54
C ALA A 419 5.65 18.55 3.97
N VAL A 420 4.86 18.11 3.01
CA VAL A 420 3.71 17.22 3.23
C VAL A 420 3.76 16.04 2.26
N THR A 421 3.07 14.94 2.57
CA THR A 421 2.94 13.85 1.61
C THR A 421 1.96 14.22 0.50
N PRO A 422 2.12 13.65 -0.70
CA PRO A 422 1.14 13.80 -1.79
C PRO A 422 -0.28 13.43 -1.34
N LEU A 423 -0.43 12.36 -0.56
CA LEU A 423 -1.72 11.94 -0.04
C LEU A 423 -2.31 12.97 0.94
N GLN A 424 -1.52 13.54 1.85
CA GLN A 424 -1.99 14.60 2.75
C GLN A 424 -2.55 15.80 1.97
N MET A 425 -1.85 16.25 0.92
CA MET A 425 -2.33 17.35 0.08
C MET A 425 -3.59 16.95 -0.70
N ALA A 426 -3.64 15.74 -1.24
CA ALA A 426 -4.81 15.24 -1.95
C ALA A 426 -6.04 15.18 -1.03
N MET A 427 -5.87 14.70 0.20
CA MET A 427 -6.93 14.66 1.21
C MET A 427 -7.38 16.06 1.68
N ALA A 428 -6.43 17.00 1.82
CA ALA A 428 -6.76 18.37 2.19
C ALA A 428 -7.65 19.06 1.14
N VAL A 429 -7.32 18.92 -0.15
CA VAL A 429 -8.18 19.46 -1.23
C VAL A 429 -9.46 18.64 -1.40
N SER A 430 -9.40 17.33 -1.14
CA SER A 430 -10.59 16.47 -1.09
C SER A 430 -11.59 16.94 -0.03
N ALA A 431 -11.12 17.41 1.13
CA ALA A 431 -12.00 18.01 2.14
C ALA A 431 -12.69 19.28 1.63
N ILE A 432 -11.99 20.13 0.85
CA ILE A 432 -12.61 21.28 0.19
C ILE A 432 -13.69 20.80 -0.78
N ALA A 433 -13.42 19.80 -1.61
CA ALA A 433 -14.39 19.21 -2.54
C ALA A 433 -15.58 18.55 -1.82
N ASN A 434 -15.43 18.13 -0.57
CA ASN A 434 -16.43 17.39 0.22
C ASN A 434 -17.11 18.26 1.30
N ASN A 435 -17.49 19.49 0.95
CA ASN A 435 -18.18 20.41 1.87
C ASN A 435 -17.45 20.58 3.22
N GLY A 436 -16.13 20.62 3.20
CA GLY A 436 -15.28 20.80 4.37
C GLY A 436 -15.03 19.57 5.22
N LYS A 437 -15.47 18.39 4.82
CA LYS A 437 -15.29 17.15 5.57
C LYS A 437 -14.03 16.41 5.14
N LEU A 438 -13.06 16.29 6.03
CA LEU A 438 -11.86 15.48 5.85
C LEU A 438 -12.19 14.02 6.11
N MET A 439 -12.11 13.17 5.09
CA MET A 439 -12.33 11.73 5.19
C MET A 439 -11.05 10.99 5.58
N ARG A 440 -11.20 9.79 6.14
CA ARG A 440 -10.10 8.84 6.23
C ARG A 440 -9.90 8.15 4.87
N PRO A 441 -8.70 8.22 4.25
CA PRO A 441 -8.44 7.50 3.01
C PRO A 441 -8.29 6.00 3.26
N TYR A 442 -8.68 5.16 2.30
CA TYR A 442 -8.48 3.71 2.37
C TYR A 442 -8.41 3.07 0.98
N LEU A 443 -7.63 2.00 0.90
CA LEU A 443 -7.45 1.15 -0.29
C LEU A 443 -8.25 -0.15 -0.19
N VAL A 444 -8.37 -0.73 1.00
CA VAL A 444 -9.08 -1.99 1.20
C VAL A 444 -10.56 -1.70 1.49
N GLU A 445 -11.44 -2.19 0.64
CA GLU A 445 -12.89 -2.10 0.84
C GLU A 445 -13.38 -3.27 1.69
N GLU A 446 -13.00 -4.48 1.34
CA GLU A 446 -13.45 -5.71 2.01
C GLU A 446 -12.34 -6.73 2.17
N VAL A 447 -12.45 -7.51 3.24
CA VAL A 447 -11.69 -8.74 3.43
C VAL A 447 -12.68 -9.89 3.46
N ARG A 448 -12.42 -10.93 2.65
CA ARG A 448 -13.32 -12.10 2.49
C ARG A 448 -12.61 -13.38 2.87
N ASP A 449 -13.33 -14.27 3.53
CA ASP A 449 -12.84 -15.61 3.82
C ASP A 449 -12.86 -16.53 2.57
N GLU A 450 -12.35 -17.74 2.70
CA GLU A 450 -12.32 -18.75 1.64
C GLU A 450 -13.72 -19.09 1.07
N ALA A 451 -14.77 -18.98 1.90
CA ALA A 451 -16.16 -19.20 1.48
C ALA A 451 -16.75 -17.96 0.75
N GLY A 452 -15.99 -16.85 0.67
CA GLY A 452 -16.42 -15.60 0.05
C GLY A 452 -17.22 -14.69 0.98
N ASN A 453 -17.39 -15.03 2.27
CA ASN A 453 -18.08 -14.18 3.23
C ASN A 453 -17.22 -12.96 3.58
N VAL A 454 -17.86 -11.80 3.72
CA VAL A 454 -17.19 -10.57 4.16
C VAL A 454 -16.90 -10.65 5.65
N THR A 455 -15.62 -10.72 6.03
CA THR A 455 -15.16 -10.76 7.43
C THR A 455 -14.78 -9.38 7.96
N MET A 456 -14.47 -8.43 7.06
CA MET A 456 -14.22 -7.03 7.36
C MET A 456 -14.68 -6.17 6.19
N ARG A 457 -15.30 -5.03 6.49
CA ARG A 457 -15.63 -3.99 5.52
C ARG A 457 -15.21 -2.64 6.08
N ASN A 458 -14.51 -1.84 5.29
CA ASN A 458 -14.26 -0.45 5.61
C ASN A 458 -15.43 0.40 5.10
N GLU A 459 -15.96 1.23 5.99
CA GLU A 459 -17.00 2.19 5.67
C GLU A 459 -16.38 3.61 5.61
N PRO A 460 -16.96 4.52 4.81
CA PRO A 460 -16.54 5.91 4.78
C PRO A 460 -16.54 6.54 6.17
N GLN A 461 -15.41 7.10 6.60
CA GLN A 461 -15.23 7.69 7.92
C GLN A 461 -14.83 9.15 7.81
N VAL A 462 -15.65 10.04 8.35
CA VAL A 462 -15.30 11.46 8.53
C VAL A 462 -14.34 11.56 9.71
N ARG A 463 -13.13 12.06 9.47
CA ARG A 463 -12.15 12.34 10.54
C ARG A 463 -12.54 13.61 11.30
N ARG A 464 -12.86 14.67 10.56
CA ARG A 464 -13.30 15.96 11.10
C ARG A 464 -13.91 16.87 10.02
N SER A 465 -14.62 17.90 10.44
CA SER A 465 -14.96 19.04 9.57
C SER A 465 -13.88 20.10 9.75
N VAL A 466 -13.31 20.57 8.64
CA VAL A 466 -12.16 21.49 8.65
C VAL A 466 -12.54 22.93 8.28
N ILE A 467 -13.60 23.08 7.48
CA ILE A 467 -14.24 24.34 7.09
C ILE A 467 -15.75 24.13 6.92
N SER A 468 -16.50 25.22 6.91
CA SER A 468 -17.94 25.19 6.66
C SER A 468 -18.26 24.84 5.18
N PRO A 469 -19.47 24.32 4.90
CA PRO A 469 -19.93 24.12 3.53
C PRO A 469 -19.94 25.41 2.70
N GLU A 470 -20.24 26.55 3.31
CA GLU A 470 -20.26 27.87 2.67
C GLU A 470 -18.85 28.27 2.19
N THR A 471 -17.85 28.07 3.04
CA THR A 471 -16.43 28.31 2.68
C THR A 471 -15.99 27.38 1.57
N SER A 472 -16.35 26.09 1.66
CA SER A 472 -16.06 25.08 0.62
C SER A 472 -16.63 25.50 -0.73
N GLN A 473 -17.92 25.86 -0.81
CA GLN A 473 -18.58 26.28 -2.04
C GLN A 473 -17.99 27.59 -2.60
N THR A 474 -17.69 28.56 -1.72
CA THR A 474 -17.04 29.80 -2.11
C THR A 474 -15.67 29.55 -2.74
N LEU A 475 -14.86 28.74 -2.09
CA LEU A 475 -13.54 28.40 -2.60
C LEU A 475 -13.62 27.57 -3.89
N THR A 476 -14.59 26.65 -4.00
CA THR A 476 -14.84 25.89 -5.24
C THR A 476 -15.10 26.81 -6.43
N LYS A 477 -15.95 27.85 -6.27
CA LYS A 477 -16.19 28.86 -7.32
C LYS A 477 -14.88 29.58 -7.70
N MET A 478 -14.04 29.93 -6.73
CA MET A 478 -12.74 30.54 -6.99
C MET A 478 -11.82 29.57 -7.75
N LEU A 479 -11.79 28.27 -7.40
CA LEU A 479 -10.97 27.27 -8.08
C LEU A 479 -11.47 26.95 -9.50
N VAL A 480 -12.77 27.04 -9.75
CA VAL A 480 -13.34 27.00 -11.11
C VAL A 480 -12.87 28.22 -11.90
N SER A 481 -12.84 29.40 -11.28
CA SER A 481 -12.29 30.60 -11.92
C SER A 481 -10.80 30.48 -12.24
N VAL A 482 -10.00 29.81 -11.37
CA VAL A 482 -8.58 29.51 -11.66
C VAL A 482 -8.44 28.71 -12.96
N VAL A 483 -9.26 27.68 -13.14
CA VAL A 483 -9.26 26.83 -14.35
C VAL A 483 -9.71 27.62 -15.58
N ARG A 484 -10.78 28.43 -15.47
CA ARG A 484 -11.35 29.19 -16.60
C ARG A 484 -10.52 30.42 -16.99
N ASN A 485 -9.97 31.13 -16.01
CA ASN A 485 -9.33 32.45 -16.20
C ASN A 485 -7.83 32.47 -15.90
N GLY A 486 -7.29 31.43 -15.26
CA GLY A 486 -5.89 31.32 -14.88
C GLY A 486 -4.98 30.77 -15.98
N PHE A 487 -3.87 30.19 -15.58
CA PHE A 487 -2.85 29.61 -16.48
C PHE A 487 -3.34 28.33 -17.17
N GLU A 488 -4.37 27.70 -16.64
CA GLU A 488 -4.93 26.42 -17.07
C GLU A 488 -5.90 26.55 -18.26
N LYS A 489 -6.14 27.73 -18.79
CA LYS A 489 -7.06 28.04 -19.92
C LYS A 489 -6.91 27.17 -21.17
N ARG A 490 -5.81 26.45 -21.30
CA ARG A 490 -5.42 25.76 -22.54
C ARG A 490 -6.07 24.40 -22.75
N ALA A 491 -6.74 23.88 -21.75
CA ALA A 491 -7.49 22.64 -21.84
C ALA A 491 -8.77 22.76 -20.99
N SER A 492 -9.84 22.14 -21.44
CA SER A 492 -11.11 22.03 -20.71
C SER A 492 -11.81 20.75 -21.16
N VAL A 493 -12.56 20.14 -20.28
CA VAL A 493 -13.52 19.11 -20.67
C VAL A 493 -14.83 19.82 -20.97
N LYS A 494 -15.28 19.74 -22.24
CA LYS A 494 -16.47 20.45 -22.69
C LYS A 494 -17.70 20.00 -21.89
N GLY A 495 -18.46 20.97 -21.39
CA GLY A 495 -19.67 20.71 -20.61
C GLY A 495 -19.45 20.51 -19.12
N TYR A 496 -18.21 20.52 -18.61
CA TYR A 496 -17.96 20.31 -17.19
C TYR A 496 -17.24 21.48 -16.53
N PHE A 497 -17.66 21.78 -15.30
CA PHE A 497 -16.91 22.66 -14.42
C PHE A 497 -15.85 21.85 -13.67
N ILE A 498 -14.61 22.28 -13.77
CA ILE A 498 -13.50 21.69 -13.06
C ILE A 498 -12.92 22.72 -12.10
N ALA A 499 -12.73 22.33 -10.85
CA ALA A 499 -12.01 23.10 -9.85
C ALA A 499 -10.57 22.58 -9.73
N GLY A 500 -9.59 23.46 -9.79
CA GLY A 500 -8.21 22.99 -9.73
C GLY A 500 -7.19 24.07 -9.43
N LYS A 501 -5.97 23.63 -9.08
CA LYS A 501 -4.82 24.48 -8.80
C LYS A 501 -3.52 23.79 -9.18
N THR A 502 -2.66 24.53 -9.87
CA THR A 502 -1.26 24.12 -10.14
C THR A 502 -0.32 24.59 -9.05
N GLY A 503 0.74 23.82 -8.84
CA GLY A 503 1.89 24.14 -8.01
C GLY A 503 3.19 23.98 -8.78
N THR A 504 4.08 24.94 -8.62
CA THR A 504 5.47 24.83 -9.07
C THR A 504 6.32 25.23 -7.88
N ALA A 505 7.01 24.26 -7.28
CA ALA A 505 7.87 24.47 -6.13
C ALA A 505 9.31 24.19 -6.50
N GLN A 506 10.24 25.01 -6.03
CA GLN A 506 11.67 24.73 -6.18
C GLN A 506 12.06 23.57 -5.24
N VAL A 507 13.00 22.75 -5.70
CA VAL A 507 13.54 21.65 -4.89
C VAL A 507 14.55 22.22 -3.89
N PRO A 508 14.38 21.95 -2.57
CA PRO A 508 15.40 22.31 -1.59
C PRO A 508 16.74 21.67 -1.92
N ARG A 509 17.83 22.43 -1.79
CA ARG A 509 19.18 21.89 -2.03
C ARG A 509 19.53 20.84 -0.97
N ARG A 510 20.24 19.81 -1.37
CA ARG A 510 20.67 18.71 -0.48
C ARG A 510 21.61 19.18 0.64
N ASP A 511 22.34 20.29 0.44
CA ASP A 511 23.20 20.93 1.46
C ASP A 511 22.41 21.75 2.51
N GLY A 512 21.07 21.80 2.39
CA GLY A 512 20.18 22.53 3.29
C GLY A 512 20.22 24.05 3.15
N LYS A 513 20.90 24.60 2.15
CA LYS A 513 21.07 26.04 1.95
C LYS A 513 20.34 26.54 0.71
N GLY A 514 19.07 26.88 0.86
CA GLY A 514 18.25 27.44 -0.22
C GLY A 514 17.70 26.40 -1.19
N TYR A 515 17.42 26.82 -2.42
CA TYR A 515 16.74 26.03 -3.44
C TYR A 515 17.63 25.83 -4.66
N SER A 516 17.40 24.74 -5.38
CA SER A 516 18.00 24.47 -6.70
C SER A 516 17.17 25.14 -7.80
N ASP A 517 17.68 25.06 -9.03
CA ASP A 517 16.93 25.49 -10.22
C ASP A 517 15.88 24.47 -10.67
N GLU A 518 15.91 23.29 -10.08
CA GLU A 518 14.95 22.23 -10.34
C GLU A 518 13.64 22.48 -9.61
N SER A 519 12.55 21.94 -10.15
CA SER A 519 11.22 22.17 -9.59
C SER A 519 10.37 20.91 -9.55
N ILE A 520 9.48 20.88 -8.58
CA ILE A 520 8.38 19.92 -8.48
C ILE A 520 7.16 20.57 -9.12
N HIS A 521 6.58 19.90 -10.09
CA HIS A 521 5.34 20.31 -10.72
C HIS A 521 4.18 19.49 -10.15
N THR A 522 3.14 20.16 -9.67
CA THR A 522 1.95 19.54 -9.09
C THR A 522 0.70 20.15 -9.74
N LEU A 523 -0.29 19.33 -10.02
CA LEU A 523 -1.64 19.75 -10.34
C LEU A 523 -2.62 18.93 -9.51
N ILE A 524 -3.56 19.61 -8.87
CA ILE A 524 -4.64 19.00 -8.12
C ILE A 524 -5.96 19.63 -8.53
N GLY A 525 -6.98 18.80 -8.74
CA GLY A 525 -8.29 19.28 -9.10
C GLY A 525 -9.35 18.20 -8.98
N TYR A 526 -10.60 18.59 -9.01
CA TYR A 526 -11.75 17.69 -8.88
C TYR A 526 -12.88 18.07 -9.86
N ALA A 527 -13.64 17.08 -10.21
CA ALA A 527 -14.76 17.19 -11.15
C ALA A 527 -15.90 16.20 -10.83
N PRO A 528 -17.15 16.53 -11.20
CA PRO A 528 -17.64 17.90 -11.48
C PRO A 528 -17.39 18.83 -10.29
N ALA A 529 -17.19 20.13 -10.50
CA ALA A 529 -16.74 21.01 -9.41
C ALA A 529 -17.75 21.14 -8.26
N PHE A 530 -19.06 21.13 -8.57
CA PHE A 530 -20.11 21.36 -7.58
C PHE A 530 -20.74 20.10 -7.01
N GLU A 531 -20.53 18.96 -7.67
CA GLU A 531 -20.89 17.61 -7.20
C GLU A 531 -19.71 16.64 -7.42
N PRO A 532 -18.60 16.81 -6.69
CA PRO A 532 -17.35 16.11 -6.97
C PRO A 532 -17.49 14.59 -6.86
N ARG A 533 -17.17 13.90 -7.96
CA ARG A 533 -17.16 12.45 -8.02
C ARG A 533 -15.74 11.91 -7.87
N PHE A 534 -14.75 12.68 -8.30
CA PHE A 534 -13.34 12.34 -8.14
C PHE A 534 -12.47 13.58 -8.00
N LEU A 535 -11.33 13.37 -7.36
CA LEU A 535 -10.21 14.29 -7.28
C LEU A 535 -9.00 13.62 -7.90
N ILE A 536 -8.23 14.35 -8.69
CA ILE A 536 -6.97 13.90 -9.28
C ILE A 536 -5.84 14.75 -8.71
N TYR A 537 -4.80 14.10 -8.21
CA TYR A 537 -3.50 14.67 -7.88
C TYR A 537 -2.45 14.11 -8.84
N ILE A 538 -1.68 14.96 -9.53
CA ILE A 538 -0.56 14.57 -10.38
C ILE A 538 0.66 15.39 -9.99
N GLN A 539 1.82 14.72 -9.89
CA GLN A 539 3.11 15.33 -9.60
C GLN A 539 4.16 14.78 -10.57
N LEU A 540 5.01 15.67 -11.09
CA LEU A 540 6.28 15.32 -11.74
C LEU A 540 7.42 16.01 -10.98
N ASN A 541 8.43 15.24 -10.66
CA ASN A 541 9.64 15.76 -10.03
C ASN A 541 10.65 16.13 -11.13
N GLU A 542 11.21 17.31 -11.05
CA GLU A 542 12.29 17.83 -11.91
C GLU A 542 12.04 17.65 -13.42
N PRO A 543 10.82 17.95 -13.95
CA PRO A 543 10.57 17.86 -15.38
C PRO A 543 11.46 18.84 -16.15
N LYS A 544 11.91 18.44 -17.34
CA LYS A 544 12.82 19.24 -18.16
C LYS A 544 12.07 19.99 -19.26
N GLY A 545 12.65 21.09 -19.75
CA GLY A 545 12.14 21.82 -20.91
C GLY A 545 10.94 22.75 -20.64
N ASN A 546 10.38 22.76 -19.43
CA ASN A 546 9.32 23.70 -19.06
C ASN A 546 9.42 24.10 -17.59
N ARG A 547 9.18 25.39 -17.33
CA ARG A 547 9.29 25.96 -15.99
C ARG A 547 8.00 25.81 -15.15
N PHE A 548 6.85 25.62 -15.79
CA PHE A 548 5.56 25.76 -15.13
C PHE A 548 4.72 24.48 -15.20
N ALA A 549 4.17 24.09 -14.06
CA ALA A 549 3.28 22.94 -13.93
C ALA A 549 2.05 23.00 -14.85
N ALA A 550 1.51 24.19 -15.09
CA ALA A 550 0.37 24.39 -16.00
C ALA A 550 0.64 23.86 -17.42
N ASN A 551 1.88 23.96 -17.91
CA ASN A 551 2.23 23.48 -19.25
C ASN A 551 2.53 21.97 -19.28
N THR A 552 3.04 21.42 -18.18
CA THR A 552 3.45 20.03 -18.12
C THR A 552 2.31 19.08 -17.73
N LEU A 553 1.45 19.48 -16.80
CA LEU A 553 0.47 18.60 -16.17
C LEU A 553 -0.97 18.82 -16.63
N THR A 554 -1.32 20.04 -17.14
CA THR A 554 -2.69 20.32 -17.57
C THR A 554 -3.20 19.32 -18.62
N PRO A 555 -2.47 18.98 -19.69
CA PRO A 555 -2.94 17.99 -20.65
C PRO A 555 -3.17 16.60 -20.04
N ALA A 556 -2.29 16.17 -19.16
CA ALA A 556 -2.38 14.89 -18.47
C ALA A 556 -3.60 14.83 -17.54
N PHE A 557 -3.84 15.89 -16.80
CA PHE A 557 -4.99 15.99 -15.90
C PHE A 557 -6.30 15.91 -16.68
N TYR A 558 -6.42 16.64 -17.79
CA TYR A 558 -7.67 16.64 -18.57
C TYR A 558 -7.89 15.33 -19.31
N ASP A 559 -6.85 14.69 -19.82
CA ASP A 559 -6.97 13.36 -20.44
C ASP A 559 -7.53 12.33 -19.43
N LEU A 560 -7.03 12.33 -18.20
CA LEU A 560 -7.55 11.44 -17.16
C LEU A 560 -8.97 11.87 -16.69
N ALA A 561 -9.21 13.17 -16.51
CA ALA A 561 -10.51 13.66 -16.06
C ALA A 561 -11.61 13.35 -17.07
N GLU A 562 -11.38 13.59 -18.38
CA GLU A 562 -12.30 13.25 -19.46
C GLU A 562 -12.58 11.75 -19.52
N TYR A 563 -11.53 10.93 -19.36
CA TYR A 563 -11.68 9.49 -19.29
C TYR A 563 -12.59 9.06 -18.14
N ILE A 564 -12.37 9.57 -16.92
CA ILE A 564 -13.17 9.19 -15.73
C ILE A 564 -14.62 9.68 -15.87
N LEU A 565 -14.84 10.89 -16.37
CA LEU A 565 -16.19 11.45 -16.61
C LEU A 565 -16.99 10.56 -17.57
N ASN A 566 -16.37 10.15 -18.67
CA ASN A 566 -16.97 9.25 -19.66
C ASN A 566 -17.17 7.83 -19.11
N TYR A 567 -16.18 7.31 -18.42
CA TYR A 567 -16.19 5.94 -17.87
C TYR A 567 -17.28 5.73 -16.82
N TYR A 568 -17.52 6.73 -15.98
CA TYR A 568 -18.61 6.71 -15.00
C TYR A 568 -19.92 7.29 -15.52
N GLU A 569 -19.99 7.62 -16.81
CA GLU A 569 -21.19 8.20 -17.47
C GLU A 569 -21.73 9.42 -16.70
N ILE A 570 -20.82 10.25 -16.15
CA ILE A 570 -21.21 11.43 -15.38
C ILE A 570 -21.84 12.46 -16.33
N PRO A 571 -23.07 12.93 -16.07
CA PRO A 571 -23.72 13.91 -16.95
C PRO A 571 -22.98 15.26 -16.91
N PRO A 572 -22.94 16.01 -18.05
CA PRO A 572 -22.31 17.33 -18.06
C PRO A 572 -23.08 18.34 -17.22
N ASP A 573 -22.35 19.27 -16.59
CA ASP A 573 -22.88 20.38 -15.79
C ASP A 573 -23.63 21.42 -16.66
N GLU A 574 -23.13 21.64 -17.90
CA GLU A 574 -23.72 22.56 -18.88
C GLU A 574 -24.24 21.74 -20.06
N LYS A 575 -25.50 22.00 -20.47
CA LYS A 575 -26.14 21.36 -21.63
C LYS A 575 -25.65 21.95 -22.95
#